data_b818a6483a788756470691cb4155d3d8
#
_entry.id   b818a6483a788756470691cb4155d3d8
#
_cell.length_a   1.000
_cell.length_b   1.000
_cell.length_c   1.000
_cell.angle_alpha   90.00
_cell.angle_beta   90.00
_cell.angle_gamma   90.00
#
_symmetry.space_group_name_H-M   'P 1'
#
loop_
_entity.id
_entity.type
_entity.pdbx_description
1 polymer ?
#
loop_
_entity_poly.entity_id
_entity_poly.type
_entity_poly.pdbx_seq_one_letter_code
_entity_poly.pdbx_strand_id
1 'polypeptide(L)'
;SKPELLAVMAIADNHTPIICNGFKDDEYIELAMLAKKVGRQIIPVVEKFTELDLILKHSQKVGVRPVIGVRAKLASRGSGRWKSSGGYRSKFGLTITEALRVLEQLKAVGMEDCLQLLHFHLGSQITNIRQIKGAVTEAVRVYVEMKRAGAGLQFMDVGGGLGIDYDGSQTDFESSVNYTLQEYANDVVYHIQQVCDEAEVPHPTIISESGRAIAAYHSVLVFNVLGVTGFGEQEVPRELSDEVEQPLFDLLETYKGLSSKNLLEAFHDAQQALGPAGAALRGLGVLQRSAGAPPEQVEQGRQHRRGHCLEGH
;
A
#
# COMPACT_ATOMS: atom_id res chain seq x y z
N SER A 1 -5.46 -6.10 -16.51
CA SER A 1 -5.19 -6.89 -17.75
C SER A 1 -6.19 -6.57 -18.85
N LYS A 2 -5.90 -6.90 -20.10
CA LYS A 2 -6.82 -6.72 -21.25
C LYS A 2 -8.13 -7.50 -21.08
N PRO A 3 -8.14 -8.76 -20.62
CA PRO A 3 -9.39 -9.47 -20.32
C PRO A 3 -10.26 -8.78 -19.26
N GLU A 4 -9.66 -8.25 -18.20
CA GLU A 4 -10.40 -7.49 -17.18
C GLU A 4 -11.01 -6.21 -17.75
N LEU A 5 -10.26 -5.47 -18.56
CA LEU A 5 -10.79 -4.28 -19.24
C LEU A 5 -11.99 -4.62 -20.12
N LEU A 6 -11.92 -5.70 -20.91
CA LEU A 6 -13.03 -6.17 -21.73
C LEU A 6 -14.25 -6.56 -20.88
N ALA A 7 -14.04 -7.27 -19.76
CA ALA A 7 -15.10 -7.64 -18.84
C ALA A 7 -15.79 -6.40 -18.22
N VAL A 8 -14.99 -5.42 -17.75
CA VAL A 8 -15.54 -4.16 -17.23
C VAL A 8 -16.31 -3.39 -18.30
N MET A 9 -15.78 -3.32 -19.52
CA MET A 9 -16.47 -2.67 -20.64
C MET A 9 -17.79 -3.35 -20.99
N ALA A 10 -17.94 -4.65 -20.77
CA ALA A 10 -19.18 -5.37 -21.04
C ALA A 10 -20.30 -5.04 -20.04
N ILE A 11 -19.97 -4.68 -18.81
CA ILE A 11 -20.94 -4.42 -17.73
C ILE A 11 -21.10 -2.93 -17.40
N ALA A 12 -20.06 -2.10 -17.58
CA ALA A 12 -20.15 -0.66 -17.34
C ALA A 12 -21.03 0.02 -18.39
N ASP A 13 -21.77 1.06 -17.99
CA ASP A 13 -22.46 1.94 -18.93
C ASP A 13 -21.52 3.02 -19.50
N ASN A 14 -22.04 3.87 -20.39
CA ASN A 14 -21.25 4.93 -21.02
C ASN A 14 -20.97 6.13 -20.10
N HIS A 15 -21.59 6.20 -18.93
CA HIS A 15 -21.43 7.28 -17.95
C HIS A 15 -20.49 6.89 -16.81
N THR A 16 -20.20 5.60 -16.65
CA THR A 16 -19.33 5.07 -15.61
C THR A 16 -17.86 5.29 -15.96
N PRO A 17 -17.08 6.03 -15.17
CA PRO A 17 -15.65 6.17 -15.36
C PRO A 17 -14.94 4.80 -15.18
N ILE A 18 -14.09 4.43 -16.12
CA ILE A 18 -13.25 3.22 -16.06
C ILE A 18 -11.81 3.67 -15.85
N ILE A 19 -11.33 3.53 -14.63
CA ILE A 19 -9.98 3.93 -14.23
C ILE A 19 -9.03 2.76 -14.51
N CYS A 20 -8.01 3.00 -15.36
CA CYS A 20 -7.06 1.97 -15.79
C CYS A 20 -5.73 2.16 -15.08
N ASN A 21 -5.59 1.54 -13.90
CA ASN A 21 -4.35 1.47 -13.13
C ASN A 21 -3.45 0.30 -13.58
N GLY A 22 -2.26 0.22 -13.02
CA GLY A 22 -1.28 -0.82 -13.29
C GLY A 22 -0.48 -0.58 -14.59
N PHE A 23 0.42 -1.51 -14.88
CA PHE A 23 1.24 -1.48 -16.09
C PHE A 23 0.38 -1.67 -17.35
N LYS A 24 0.63 -0.84 -18.36
CA LYS A 24 -0.08 -0.85 -19.64
C LYS A 24 0.90 -1.03 -20.78
N ASP A 25 0.69 -2.07 -21.57
CA ASP A 25 1.41 -2.30 -22.82
C ASP A 25 0.76 -1.56 -24.01
N ASP A 26 1.41 -1.61 -25.16
CA ASP A 26 0.96 -0.95 -26.39
C ASP A 26 -0.47 -1.37 -26.79
N GLU A 27 -0.76 -2.69 -26.74
CA GLU A 27 -2.09 -3.23 -27.08
C GLU A 27 -3.17 -2.83 -26.06
N TYR A 28 -2.82 -2.74 -24.77
CA TYR A 28 -3.75 -2.28 -23.72
C TYR A 28 -4.16 -0.83 -23.98
N ILE A 29 -3.21 0.04 -24.28
CA ILE A 29 -3.47 1.44 -24.56
C ILE A 29 -4.29 1.59 -25.86
N GLU A 30 -3.99 0.81 -26.91
CA GLU A 30 -4.81 0.78 -28.13
C GLU A 30 -6.27 0.41 -27.81
N LEU A 31 -6.48 -0.65 -27.03
CA LEU A 31 -7.81 -1.07 -26.59
C LEU A 31 -8.53 0.04 -25.80
N ALA A 32 -7.83 0.73 -24.90
CA ALA A 32 -8.38 1.85 -24.16
C ALA A 32 -8.81 3.00 -25.08
N MET A 33 -8.02 3.34 -26.10
CA MET A 33 -8.39 4.38 -27.07
C MET A 33 -9.57 3.96 -27.95
N LEU A 34 -9.66 2.69 -28.34
CA LEU A 34 -10.84 2.15 -29.04
C LEU A 34 -12.09 2.18 -28.16
N ALA A 35 -11.95 1.86 -26.87
CA ALA A 35 -13.03 2.00 -25.90
C ALA A 35 -13.55 3.45 -25.80
N LYS A 36 -12.63 4.42 -25.80
CA LYS A 36 -12.97 5.85 -25.86
C LYS A 36 -13.74 6.20 -27.11
N LYS A 37 -13.33 5.64 -28.26
CA LYS A 37 -13.99 5.90 -29.56
C LYS A 37 -15.44 5.41 -29.59
N VAL A 38 -15.76 4.31 -28.93
CA VAL A 38 -17.12 3.79 -28.81
C VAL A 38 -17.92 4.42 -27.66
N GLY A 39 -17.42 5.50 -27.05
CA GLY A 39 -18.13 6.32 -26.09
C GLY A 39 -17.93 5.94 -24.62
N ARG A 40 -16.99 5.03 -24.29
CA ARG A 40 -16.69 4.71 -22.88
C ARG A 40 -15.92 5.84 -22.22
N GLN A 41 -16.21 6.11 -20.94
CA GLN A 41 -15.44 7.03 -20.11
C GLN A 41 -14.22 6.34 -19.53
N ILE A 42 -13.22 6.11 -20.36
CA ILE A 42 -12.00 5.40 -19.97
C ILE A 42 -10.87 6.38 -19.67
N ILE A 43 -10.16 6.15 -18.55
CA ILE A 43 -9.09 7.00 -18.05
C ILE A 43 -7.84 6.14 -17.80
N PRO A 44 -6.92 5.99 -18.76
CA PRO A 44 -5.63 5.37 -18.51
C PRO A 44 -4.80 6.25 -17.56
N VAL A 45 -4.33 5.65 -16.47
CA VAL A 45 -3.51 6.33 -15.46
C VAL A 45 -2.03 6.06 -15.75
N VAL A 46 -1.27 7.09 -16.04
CA VAL A 46 0.17 7.01 -16.32
C VAL A 46 0.92 6.65 -15.03
N GLU A 47 1.52 5.46 -15.01
CA GLU A 47 2.36 4.96 -13.91
C GLU A 47 3.85 4.93 -14.27
N LYS A 48 4.15 4.99 -15.55
CA LYS A 48 5.50 5.17 -16.12
C LYS A 48 5.46 6.24 -17.18
N PHE A 49 6.47 7.09 -17.23
CA PHE A 49 6.51 8.21 -18.17
C PHE A 49 6.33 7.78 -19.64
N THR A 50 6.88 6.63 -20.02
CA THR A 50 6.77 6.06 -21.38
C THR A 50 5.34 5.67 -21.77
N GLU A 51 4.41 5.51 -20.81
CA GLU A 51 3.01 5.22 -21.13
C GLU A 51 2.30 6.44 -21.75
N LEU A 52 2.76 7.67 -21.46
CA LEU A 52 2.24 8.87 -22.09
C LEU A 52 2.45 8.86 -23.61
N ASP A 53 3.65 8.47 -24.06
CA ASP A 53 3.96 8.40 -25.48
C ASP A 53 3.05 7.40 -26.22
N LEU A 54 2.74 6.26 -25.56
CA LEU A 54 1.80 5.28 -26.09
C LEU A 54 0.37 5.83 -26.16
N ILE A 55 -0.08 6.57 -25.15
CA ILE A 55 -1.41 7.19 -25.14
C ILE A 55 -1.51 8.20 -26.27
N LEU A 56 -0.53 9.07 -26.44
CA LEU A 56 -0.49 10.07 -27.53
C LEU A 56 -0.47 9.40 -28.91
N LYS A 57 0.39 8.38 -29.09
CA LYS A 57 0.46 7.60 -30.35
C LYS A 57 -0.89 6.99 -30.72
N HIS A 58 -1.53 6.28 -29.79
CA HIS A 58 -2.79 5.60 -30.08
C HIS A 58 -3.99 6.55 -30.13
N SER A 59 -4.00 7.66 -29.37
CA SER A 59 -5.03 8.68 -29.49
C SER A 59 -5.04 9.30 -30.90
N GLN A 60 -3.87 9.58 -31.45
CA GLN A 60 -3.72 10.06 -32.83
C GLN A 60 -4.15 9.00 -33.85
N LYS A 61 -3.67 7.72 -33.69
CA LYS A 61 -4.01 6.60 -34.57
C LYS A 61 -5.51 6.36 -34.66
N VAL A 62 -6.19 6.39 -33.52
CA VAL A 62 -7.64 6.12 -33.39
C VAL A 62 -8.49 7.35 -33.71
N GLY A 63 -7.90 8.55 -33.64
CA GLY A 63 -8.58 9.83 -33.86
C GLY A 63 -9.49 10.21 -32.72
N VAL A 64 -9.04 10.08 -31.46
CA VAL A 64 -9.78 10.45 -30.25
C VAL A 64 -8.93 11.36 -29.37
N ARG A 65 -9.61 12.23 -28.62
CA ARG A 65 -8.97 13.02 -27.56
C ARG A 65 -9.03 12.24 -26.25
N PRO A 66 -7.91 11.81 -25.63
CA PRO A 66 -7.91 10.97 -24.45
C PRO A 66 -8.32 11.75 -23.21
N VAL A 67 -8.80 11.04 -22.17
CA VAL A 67 -8.78 11.52 -20.79
C VAL A 67 -7.65 10.76 -20.09
N ILE A 68 -6.77 11.46 -19.41
CA ILE A 68 -5.52 10.91 -18.88
C ILE A 68 -5.50 11.13 -17.36
N GLY A 69 -5.10 10.10 -16.62
CA GLY A 69 -4.71 10.20 -15.23
C GLY A 69 -3.21 10.12 -15.05
N VAL A 70 -2.70 10.63 -13.93
CA VAL A 70 -1.33 10.38 -13.47
C VAL A 70 -1.35 9.82 -12.06
N ARG A 71 -0.51 8.83 -11.79
CA ARG A 71 -0.29 8.33 -10.43
C ARG A 71 0.92 9.01 -9.81
N ALA A 72 0.69 9.76 -8.73
CA ALA A 72 1.74 10.44 -7.97
C ALA A 72 2.33 9.51 -6.91
N LYS A 73 3.66 9.51 -6.79
CA LYS A 73 4.38 8.96 -5.64
C LYS A 73 4.36 9.99 -4.52
N LEU A 74 3.78 9.62 -3.40
CA LEU A 74 3.78 10.45 -2.20
C LEU A 74 5.00 10.15 -1.33
N ALA A 75 5.45 11.15 -0.55
CA ALA A 75 6.46 10.95 0.48
C ALA A 75 5.90 10.16 1.66
N SER A 76 4.62 10.33 1.94
CA SER A 76 3.86 9.56 2.93
C SER A 76 3.94 8.06 2.64
N ARG A 77 4.19 7.28 3.70
CA ARG A 77 4.32 5.81 3.61
C ARG A 77 3.15 5.14 4.32
N GLY A 78 2.56 4.14 3.68
CA GLY A 78 1.62 3.24 4.34
C GLY A 78 2.31 2.32 5.36
N SER A 79 1.54 1.72 6.24
CA SER A 79 1.94 0.63 7.14
C SER A 79 1.66 -0.74 6.51
N GLY A 80 2.09 -1.82 7.20
CA GLY A 80 1.80 -3.19 6.82
C GLY A 80 2.86 -3.86 5.95
N ARG A 81 2.54 -5.07 5.47
CA ARG A 81 3.47 -5.97 4.73
C ARG A 81 4.08 -5.33 3.47
N TRP A 82 3.43 -4.33 2.91
CA TRP A 82 3.82 -3.64 1.67
C TRP A 82 4.52 -2.29 1.91
N LYS A 83 4.97 -2.03 3.15
CA LYS A 83 5.68 -0.79 3.54
C LYS A 83 6.87 -0.46 2.63
N SER A 84 7.54 -1.47 2.08
CA SER A 84 8.67 -1.30 1.17
C SER A 84 8.28 -0.87 -0.26
N SER A 85 7.00 -0.98 -0.63
CA SER A 85 6.50 -0.63 -1.98
C SER A 85 5.90 0.76 -2.06
N GLY A 86 5.80 1.49 -0.94
CA GLY A 86 5.31 2.87 -0.88
C GLY A 86 6.44 3.92 -0.90
N GLY A 87 6.06 5.21 -1.00
CA GLY A 87 6.96 6.34 -1.04
C GLY A 87 7.75 6.46 -2.35
N TYR A 88 8.80 7.26 -2.37
CA TYR A 88 9.62 7.53 -3.56
C TYR A 88 10.25 6.29 -4.22
N ARG A 89 10.42 5.18 -3.48
CA ARG A 89 10.94 3.92 -4.00
C ARG A 89 9.87 2.97 -4.55
N SER A 90 8.61 3.41 -4.62
CA SER A 90 7.53 2.63 -5.22
C SER A 90 7.88 2.24 -6.66
N LYS A 91 7.54 1.00 -7.04
CA LYS A 91 7.66 0.53 -8.44
C LYS A 91 6.78 1.31 -9.40
N PHE A 92 5.66 1.81 -8.90
CA PHE A 92 4.59 2.42 -9.68
C PHE A 92 4.41 3.87 -9.32
N GLY A 93 3.96 4.65 -10.32
CA GLY A 93 3.70 6.06 -10.19
C GLY A 93 4.91 6.91 -10.54
N LEU A 94 4.64 8.18 -10.71
CA LEU A 94 5.59 9.23 -11.11
C LEU A 94 6.01 10.05 -9.88
N THR A 95 7.24 10.49 -9.85
CA THR A 95 7.63 11.59 -8.96
C THR A 95 6.88 12.86 -9.34
N ILE A 96 6.80 13.83 -8.44
CA ILE A 96 6.13 15.11 -8.74
C ILE A 96 6.79 15.80 -9.96
N THR A 97 8.11 15.74 -10.06
CA THR A 97 8.84 16.27 -11.23
C THR A 97 8.42 15.57 -12.53
N GLU A 98 8.28 14.24 -12.52
CA GLU A 98 7.81 13.49 -13.68
C GLU A 98 6.35 13.81 -14.03
N ALA A 99 5.47 13.96 -13.03
CA ALA A 99 4.08 14.36 -13.23
C ALA A 99 3.97 15.77 -13.85
N LEU A 100 4.80 16.72 -13.45
CA LEU A 100 4.90 18.04 -14.07
C LEU A 100 5.41 17.94 -15.51
N ARG A 101 6.40 17.08 -15.79
CA ARG A 101 6.87 16.84 -17.16
C ARG A 101 5.78 16.25 -18.06
N VAL A 102 4.89 15.39 -17.52
CA VAL A 102 3.69 14.91 -18.26
C VAL A 102 2.82 16.12 -18.67
N LEU A 103 2.55 17.04 -17.74
CA LEU A 103 1.78 18.25 -18.03
C LEU A 103 2.46 19.12 -19.08
N GLU A 104 3.77 19.34 -18.99
CA GLU A 104 4.54 20.11 -19.96
C GLU A 104 4.48 19.49 -21.36
N GLN A 105 4.62 18.16 -21.45
CA GLN A 105 4.52 17.46 -22.74
C GLN A 105 3.10 17.57 -23.32
N LEU A 106 2.06 17.50 -22.51
CA LEU A 106 0.69 17.69 -22.94
C LEU A 106 0.43 19.13 -23.39
N LYS A 107 0.96 20.14 -22.70
CA LYS A 107 0.90 21.56 -23.12
C LYS A 107 1.55 21.77 -24.49
N ALA A 108 2.70 21.15 -24.74
CA ALA A 108 3.41 21.28 -26.00
C ALA A 108 2.59 20.80 -27.22
N VAL A 109 1.58 19.97 -27.00
CA VAL A 109 0.68 19.47 -28.04
C VAL A 109 -0.76 19.98 -27.88
N GLY A 110 -1.01 20.95 -26.98
CA GLY A 110 -2.34 21.56 -26.75
C GLY A 110 -3.35 20.59 -26.15
N MET A 111 -2.92 19.74 -25.23
CA MET A 111 -3.72 18.68 -24.60
C MET A 111 -3.65 18.69 -23.06
N GLU A 112 -3.31 19.82 -22.45
CA GLU A 112 -3.23 19.97 -20.99
C GLU A 112 -4.60 19.72 -20.28
N ASP A 113 -5.69 20.01 -20.96
CA ASP A 113 -7.05 19.73 -20.51
C ASP A 113 -7.41 18.24 -20.49
N CYS A 114 -6.62 17.42 -21.21
CA CYS A 114 -6.76 15.96 -21.20
C CYS A 114 -6.25 15.33 -19.90
N LEU A 115 -5.37 16.00 -19.14
CA LEU A 115 -4.91 15.53 -17.82
C LEU A 115 -5.97 15.84 -16.77
N GLN A 116 -6.89 14.89 -16.54
CA GLN A 116 -8.08 15.12 -15.73
C GLN A 116 -8.11 14.41 -14.39
N LEU A 117 -7.22 13.43 -14.15
CA LEU A 117 -7.24 12.64 -12.94
C LEU A 117 -5.87 12.61 -12.26
N LEU A 118 -5.84 12.91 -10.97
CA LEU A 118 -4.71 12.63 -10.10
C LEU A 118 -5.04 11.38 -9.24
N HIS A 119 -4.18 10.38 -9.30
CA HIS A 119 -4.29 9.15 -8.53
C HIS A 119 -3.09 8.99 -7.59
N PHE A 120 -3.33 8.43 -6.42
CA PHE A 120 -2.28 7.89 -5.55
C PHE A 120 -2.75 6.59 -4.89
N HIS A 121 -1.82 5.77 -4.45
CA HIS A 121 -2.10 4.54 -3.73
C HIS A 121 -1.14 4.40 -2.55
N LEU A 122 -1.68 4.38 -1.35
CA LEU A 122 -0.90 4.40 -0.10
C LEU A 122 -0.41 3.01 0.31
N GLY A 123 -1.19 1.97 0.02
CA GLY A 123 -0.85 0.60 0.39
C GLY A 123 -2.08 -0.31 0.47
N SER A 124 -1.96 -1.38 1.25
CA SER A 124 -3.02 -2.38 1.48
C SER A 124 -3.15 -2.64 2.96
N GLN A 125 -4.38 -2.84 3.45
CA GLN A 125 -4.68 -3.04 4.86
C GLN A 125 -4.04 -1.93 5.72
N ILE A 126 -4.45 -0.68 5.44
CA ILE A 126 -3.97 0.49 6.18
C ILE A 126 -4.72 0.54 7.49
N THR A 127 -4.01 0.29 8.58
CA THR A 127 -4.60 0.09 9.91
C THR A 127 -4.85 1.39 10.67
N ASN A 128 -4.16 2.47 10.30
CA ASN A 128 -4.18 3.73 11.04
C ASN A 128 -4.67 4.89 10.18
N ILE A 129 -5.76 5.54 10.61
CA ILE A 129 -6.39 6.68 9.93
C ILE A 129 -5.44 7.87 9.72
N ARG A 130 -4.47 8.08 10.62
CA ARG A 130 -3.50 9.19 10.51
C ARG A 130 -2.66 9.11 9.23
N GLN A 131 -2.38 7.89 8.76
CA GLN A 131 -1.63 7.69 7.51
C GLN A 131 -2.44 8.11 6.30
N ILE A 132 -3.74 7.82 6.31
CA ILE A 132 -4.69 8.24 5.28
C ILE A 132 -4.80 9.76 5.25
N LYS A 133 -5.02 10.39 6.40
CA LYS A 133 -5.07 11.86 6.54
C LYS A 133 -3.83 12.54 5.96
N GLY A 134 -2.64 12.06 6.34
CA GLY A 134 -1.37 12.60 5.85
C GLY A 134 -1.22 12.47 4.34
N ALA A 135 -1.54 11.30 3.78
CA ALA A 135 -1.45 11.05 2.35
C ALA A 135 -2.45 11.86 1.54
N VAL A 136 -3.70 11.98 2.00
CA VAL A 136 -4.72 12.82 1.34
C VAL A 136 -4.28 14.28 1.33
N THR A 137 -3.81 14.81 2.47
CA THR A 137 -3.32 16.20 2.56
C THR A 137 -2.14 16.45 1.62
N GLU A 138 -1.20 15.51 1.50
CA GLU A 138 -0.08 15.62 0.57
C GLU A 138 -0.58 15.59 -0.89
N ALA A 139 -1.44 14.65 -1.23
CA ALA A 139 -1.95 14.48 -2.59
C ALA A 139 -2.78 15.67 -3.06
N VAL A 140 -3.61 16.26 -2.19
CA VAL A 140 -4.42 17.42 -2.58
C VAL A 140 -3.58 18.68 -2.77
N ARG A 141 -2.45 18.82 -2.07
CA ARG A 141 -1.48 19.89 -2.37
C ARG A 141 -0.87 19.72 -3.76
N VAL A 142 -0.55 18.49 -4.16
CA VAL A 142 -0.10 18.19 -5.52
C VAL A 142 -1.20 18.53 -6.54
N TYR A 143 -2.46 18.16 -6.25
CA TYR A 143 -3.61 18.51 -7.10
C TYR A 143 -3.72 20.01 -7.30
N VAL A 144 -3.63 20.80 -6.24
CA VAL A 144 -3.70 22.26 -6.28
C VAL A 144 -2.60 22.85 -7.16
N GLU A 145 -1.35 22.42 -6.96
CA GLU A 145 -0.21 22.92 -7.74
C GLU A 145 -0.32 22.53 -9.23
N MET A 146 -0.77 21.33 -9.54
CA MET A 146 -1.00 20.93 -10.93
C MET A 146 -2.15 21.71 -11.58
N LYS A 147 -3.22 22.02 -10.85
CA LYS A 147 -4.30 22.89 -11.31
C LYS A 147 -3.79 24.30 -11.61
N ARG A 148 -3.01 24.87 -10.69
CA ARG A 148 -2.37 26.19 -10.87
C ARG A 148 -1.40 26.20 -12.05
N ALA A 149 -0.73 25.09 -12.28
CA ALA A 149 0.11 24.89 -13.47
C ALA A 149 -0.70 24.67 -14.76
N GLY A 150 -2.03 24.68 -14.74
CA GLY A 150 -2.89 24.63 -15.93
C GLY A 150 -3.35 23.24 -16.33
N ALA A 151 -3.21 22.22 -15.48
CA ALA A 151 -3.79 20.89 -15.73
C ALA A 151 -5.32 20.95 -15.66
N GLY A 152 -5.98 20.18 -16.54
CA GLY A 152 -7.44 20.05 -16.61
C GLY A 152 -8.05 19.16 -15.53
N LEU A 153 -7.40 18.99 -14.36
CA LEU A 153 -7.80 18.06 -13.32
C LEU A 153 -9.25 18.28 -12.84
N GLN A 154 -10.02 17.21 -12.80
CA GLN A 154 -11.42 17.17 -12.34
C GLN A 154 -11.64 16.09 -11.31
N PHE A 155 -10.80 15.05 -11.31
CA PHE A 155 -10.92 13.86 -10.47
C PHE A 155 -9.71 13.71 -9.56
N MET A 156 -9.96 13.27 -8.33
CA MET A 156 -8.93 12.78 -7.42
C MET A 156 -9.28 11.36 -7.00
N ASP A 157 -8.49 10.41 -7.46
CA ASP A 157 -8.60 9.01 -7.05
C ASP A 157 -7.65 8.76 -5.87
N VAL A 158 -8.25 8.62 -4.70
CA VAL A 158 -7.53 8.42 -3.42
C VAL A 158 -7.02 6.99 -3.26
N GLY A 159 -7.17 6.18 -4.29
CA GLY A 159 -6.75 4.78 -4.31
C GLY A 159 -7.55 3.89 -3.39
N GLY A 160 -6.96 2.74 -3.09
CA GLY A 160 -7.52 1.78 -2.17
C GLY A 160 -6.68 1.63 -0.90
N GLY A 161 -6.81 0.47 -0.30
CA GLY A 161 -6.02 0.10 0.87
C GLY A 161 -6.75 0.26 2.19
N LEU A 162 -8.07 0.59 2.17
CA LEU A 162 -8.86 0.51 3.39
C LEU A 162 -8.66 -0.84 4.06
N GLY A 163 -8.36 -0.78 5.37
CA GLY A 163 -8.22 -1.97 6.19
C GLY A 163 -9.57 -2.52 6.61
N ILE A 164 -9.55 -3.78 6.99
CA ILE A 164 -10.67 -4.50 7.58
C ILE A 164 -10.27 -4.94 8.97
N ASP A 165 -11.20 -4.82 9.89
CA ASP A 165 -11.03 -5.33 11.26
C ASP A 165 -11.35 -6.83 11.29
N TYR A 166 -10.33 -7.66 10.98
CA TYR A 166 -10.49 -9.11 10.91
C TYR A 166 -10.53 -9.77 12.29
N ASP A 167 -9.92 -9.17 13.30
CA ASP A 167 -9.83 -9.72 14.66
C ASP A 167 -10.79 -9.08 15.66
N GLY A 168 -11.49 -8.01 15.24
CA GLY A 168 -12.48 -7.32 16.07
C GLY A 168 -11.89 -6.41 17.14
N SER A 169 -10.57 -6.17 17.14
CA SER A 169 -9.93 -5.39 18.22
C SER A 169 -10.08 -3.87 18.07
N GLN A 170 -10.42 -3.38 16.88
CA GLN A 170 -10.53 -1.96 16.54
C GLN A 170 -9.26 -1.16 16.91
N THR A 171 -8.10 -1.77 16.62
CA THR A 171 -6.78 -1.19 16.88
C THR A 171 -6.02 -0.95 15.58
N ASP A 172 -4.82 -0.39 15.65
CA ASP A 172 -3.92 -0.25 14.53
C ASP A 172 -3.05 -1.50 14.26
N PHE A 173 -3.40 -2.64 14.85
CA PHE A 173 -2.76 -3.93 14.58
C PHE A 173 -2.97 -4.38 13.12
N GLU A 174 -2.05 -5.21 12.59
CA GLU A 174 -2.07 -5.57 11.15
C GLU A 174 -3.33 -6.31 10.69
N SER A 175 -4.08 -6.97 11.57
CA SER A 175 -5.36 -7.62 11.27
C SER A 175 -6.58 -6.79 11.66
N SER A 176 -6.39 -5.53 12.01
CA SER A 176 -7.45 -4.63 12.46
C SER A 176 -7.34 -3.24 11.81
N VAL A 177 -8.21 -2.33 12.22
CA VAL A 177 -8.18 -0.90 11.87
C VAL A 177 -8.68 -0.07 13.03
N ASN A 178 -8.11 1.11 13.24
CA ASN A 178 -8.50 2.04 14.29
C ASN A 178 -9.51 3.11 13.84
N TYR A 179 -10.25 2.87 12.75
CA TYR A 179 -11.21 3.81 12.18
C TYR A 179 -12.43 3.09 11.58
N THR A 180 -13.52 3.83 11.43
CA THR A 180 -14.73 3.39 10.74
C THR A 180 -14.74 3.87 9.29
N LEU A 181 -15.60 3.27 8.43
CA LEU A 181 -15.82 3.76 7.06
C LEU A 181 -16.34 5.21 7.05
N GLN A 182 -17.17 5.58 8.03
CA GLN A 182 -17.68 6.94 8.14
C GLN A 182 -16.56 7.93 8.47
N GLU A 183 -15.67 7.58 9.40
CA GLU A 183 -14.51 8.41 9.74
C GLU A 183 -13.59 8.57 8.52
N TYR A 184 -13.30 7.48 7.83
CA TYR A 184 -12.52 7.52 6.58
C TYR A 184 -13.14 8.50 5.57
N ALA A 185 -14.44 8.38 5.30
CA ALA A 185 -15.13 9.23 4.33
C ALA A 185 -15.10 10.71 4.76
N ASN A 186 -15.37 10.98 6.04
CA ASN A 186 -15.35 12.33 6.59
C ASN A 186 -13.95 12.96 6.47
N ASP A 187 -12.90 12.21 6.81
CA ASP A 187 -11.53 12.69 6.77
C ASP A 187 -11.05 12.96 5.34
N VAL A 188 -11.37 12.07 4.39
CA VAL A 188 -11.01 12.27 2.98
C VAL A 188 -11.66 13.54 2.44
N VAL A 189 -12.98 13.71 2.65
CA VAL A 189 -13.72 14.88 2.19
C VAL A 189 -13.21 16.15 2.86
N TYR A 190 -13.05 16.14 4.19
CA TYR A 190 -12.64 17.30 4.96
C TYR A 190 -11.26 17.82 4.52
N HIS A 191 -10.26 16.94 4.40
CA HIS A 191 -8.91 17.38 4.04
C HIS A 191 -8.82 17.88 2.59
N ILE A 192 -9.58 17.27 1.66
CA ILE A 192 -9.64 17.76 0.28
C ILE A 192 -10.31 19.13 0.25
N GLN A 193 -11.45 19.29 0.90
CA GLN A 193 -12.19 20.53 0.97
C GLN A 193 -11.31 21.64 1.57
N GLN A 194 -10.75 21.42 2.76
CA GLN A 194 -9.94 22.40 3.45
C GLN A 194 -8.80 22.94 2.57
N VAL A 195 -8.00 22.05 1.97
CA VAL A 195 -6.83 22.49 1.18
C VAL A 195 -7.27 23.15 -0.13
N CYS A 196 -8.35 22.71 -0.76
CA CYS A 196 -8.87 23.34 -1.97
C CYS A 196 -9.46 24.75 -1.67
N ASP A 197 -10.20 24.90 -0.56
CA ASP A 197 -10.78 26.19 -0.14
C ASP A 197 -9.66 27.19 0.22
N GLU A 198 -8.65 26.78 0.99
CA GLU A 198 -7.49 27.61 1.32
C GLU A 198 -6.71 28.07 0.07
N ALA A 199 -6.69 27.24 -0.96
CA ALA A 199 -5.98 27.51 -2.22
C ALA A 199 -6.83 28.22 -3.27
N GLU A 200 -8.14 28.40 -3.02
CA GLU A 200 -9.14 28.91 -3.98
C GLU A 200 -9.20 28.12 -5.29
N VAL A 201 -9.09 26.77 -5.17
CA VAL A 201 -9.11 25.83 -6.31
C VAL A 201 -10.40 25.01 -6.26
N PRO A 202 -11.09 24.77 -7.40
CA PRO A 202 -12.28 23.92 -7.44
C PRO A 202 -12.04 22.53 -6.87
N HIS A 203 -13.01 22.03 -6.09
CA HIS A 203 -12.96 20.69 -5.52
C HIS A 203 -13.01 19.62 -6.62
N PRO A 204 -12.23 18.54 -6.51
CA PRO A 204 -12.33 17.41 -7.42
C PRO A 204 -13.55 16.54 -7.11
N THR A 205 -14.01 15.79 -8.09
CA THR A 205 -14.81 14.59 -7.85
C THR A 205 -13.89 13.50 -7.25
N ILE A 206 -14.27 12.98 -6.09
CA ILE A 206 -13.47 11.99 -5.35
C ILE A 206 -13.81 10.59 -5.87
N ILE A 207 -12.81 9.80 -6.16
CA ILE A 207 -12.89 8.39 -6.51
C ILE A 207 -12.16 7.59 -5.44
N SER A 208 -12.74 6.49 -4.98
CA SER A 208 -12.14 5.57 -4.02
C SER A 208 -12.18 4.13 -4.54
N GLU A 209 -11.07 3.43 -4.44
CA GLU A 209 -10.90 2.03 -4.83
C GLU A 209 -11.11 1.12 -3.60
N SER A 210 -12.33 0.98 -3.13
CA SER A 210 -12.68 0.33 -1.86
C SER A 210 -12.98 -1.17 -2.00
N GLY A 211 -12.31 -1.88 -2.90
CA GLY A 211 -12.58 -3.28 -3.22
C GLY A 211 -12.57 -4.21 -2.01
N ARG A 212 -11.55 -4.13 -1.14
CA ARG A 212 -11.47 -4.92 0.09
C ARG A 212 -12.65 -4.63 1.02
N ALA A 213 -12.98 -3.37 1.26
CA ALA A 213 -14.06 -2.98 2.14
C ALA A 213 -15.44 -3.49 1.66
N ILE A 214 -15.63 -3.60 0.34
CA ILE A 214 -16.87 -4.12 -0.26
C ILE A 214 -16.90 -5.65 -0.23
N ALA A 215 -15.78 -6.31 -0.54
CA ALA A 215 -15.76 -7.76 -0.79
C ALA A 215 -15.34 -8.61 0.42
N ALA A 216 -14.71 -8.04 1.45
CA ALA A 216 -14.11 -8.82 2.54
C ALA A 216 -15.12 -9.68 3.32
N TYR A 217 -16.37 -9.22 3.44
CA TYR A 217 -17.41 -9.89 4.22
C TYR A 217 -18.34 -10.80 3.40
N HIS A 218 -18.06 -11.02 2.10
CA HIS A 218 -18.93 -11.84 1.25
C HIS A 218 -18.89 -13.33 1.58
N SER A 219 -17.83 -13.79 2.27
CA SER A 219 -17.70 -15.19 2.69
C SER A 219 -16.91 -15.28 3.99
N VAL A 220 -17.20 -16.32 4.79
CA VAL A 220 -16.55 -16.63 6.06
C VAL A 220 -16.06 -18.06 6.02
N LEU A 221 -14.78 -18.28 6.38
CA LEU A 221 -14.21 -19.60 6.57
C LEU A 221 -14.29 -19.97 8.06
N VAL A 222 -14.99 -21.05 8.37
CA VAL A 222 -15.07 -21.60 9.72
C VAL A 222 -14.27 -22.89 9.78
N PHE A 223 -13.36 -23.01 10.76
CA PHE A 223 -12.53 -24.19 10.96
C PHE A 223 -12.23 -24.41 12.44
N ASN A 224 -11.91 -25.65 12.78
CA ASN A 224 -11.47 -26.01 14.12
C ASN A 224 -9.96 -25.85 14.28
N VAL A 225 -9.50 -25.40 15.43
CA VAL A 225 -8.09 -25.45 15.79
C VAL A 225 -7.71 -26.88 16.12
N LEU A 226 -6.87 -27.50 15.28
CA LEU A 226 -6.42 -28.88 15.47
C LEU A 226 -5.20 -29.01 16.39
N GLY A 227 -4.44 -27.95 16.56
CA GLY A 227 -3.26 -27.92 17.40
C GLY A 227 -2.66 -26.53 17.47
N VAL A 228 -1.88 -26.29 18.49
CA VAL A 228 -1.15 -25.03 18.72
C VAL A 228 0.34 -25.37 18.85
N THR A 229 1.17 -24.60 18.16
CA THR A 229 2.63 -24.65 18.35
C THR A 229 3.04 -23.40 19.12
N GLY A 230 3.70 -23.58 20.22
CA GLY A 230 4.22 -22.49 21.05
C GLY A 230 5.68 -22.76 21.48
N PHE A 231 6.34 -21.73 21.90
CA PHE A 231 7.58 -21.92 22.67
C PHE A 231 7.16 -22.54 24.00
N GLY A 232 7.80 -23.67 24.41
CA GLY A 232 7.54 -24.27 25.72
C GLY A 232 7.78 -23.25 26.83
N GLU A 233 7.22 -23.52 28.02
CA GLU A 233 7.47 -22.68 29.18
C GLU A 233 8.99 -22.57 29.40
N GLN A 234 9.50 -21.37 29.15
CA GLN A 234 10.90 -21.01 29.42
C GLN A 234 10.93 -20.24 30.72
N GLU A 235 11.84 -20.60 31.59
CA GLU A 235 12.03 -19.82 32.82
C GLU A 235 12.59 -18.45 32.43
N VAL A 236 11.82 -17.40 32.71
CA VAL A 236 12.26 -16.03 32.55
C VAL A 236 13.21 -15.69 33.71
N PRO A 237 14.43 -15.22 33.45
CA PRO A 237 15.35 -14.88 34.52
C PRO A 237 14.78 -13.78 35.41
N ARG A 238 14.98 -13.91 36.73
CA ARG A 238 14.51 -12.90 37.69
C ARG A 238 15.33 -11.63 37.62
N GLU A 239 16.60 -11.74 37.25
CA GLU A 239 17.57 -10.65 37.14
C GLU A 239 18.43 -10.89 35.92
N LEU A 240 18.88 -9.82 35.28
CA LEU A 240 19.83 -9.84 34.18
C LEU A 240 21.20 -9.35 34.71
N SER A 241 22.30 -9.81 34.13
CA SER A 241 23.63 -9.29 34.45
C SER A 241 23.81 -7.88 33.89
N ASP A 242 24.70 -7.09 34.53
CA ASP A 242 24.99 -5.71 34.12
C ASP A 242 25.61 -5.60 32.71
N GLU A 243 26.02 -6.72 32.12
CA GLU A 243 26.60 -6.78 30.77
C GLU A 243 25.53 -6.88 29.67
N VAL A 244 24.25 -6.98 30.02
CA VAL A 244 23.14 -7.15 29.06
C VAL A 244 22.68 -5.79 28.55
N GLU A 245 22.34 -5.73 27.26
CA GLU A 245 21.88 -4.48 26.64
C GLU A 245 20.53 -4.01 27.17
N GLN A 246 20.33 -2.66 27.23
CA GLN A 246 19.15 -2.01 27.77
C GLN A 246 17.83 -2.57 27.22
N PRO A 247 17.65 -2.88 25.92
CA PRO A 247 16.40 -3.42 25.42
C PRO A 247 15.94 -4.74 26.06
N LEU A 248 16.86 -5.55 26.62
CA LEU A 248 16.52 -6.77 27.33
C LEU A 248 16.07 -6.49 28.76
N PHE A 249 16.61 -5.45 29.41
CA PHE A 249 16.10 -4.93 30.67
C PHE A 249 14.67 -4.39 30.50
N ASP A 250 14.41 -3.62 29.44
CA ASP A 250 13.10 -3.06 29.16
C ASP A 250 12.06 -4.18 28.93
N LEU A 251 12.44 -5.25 28.22
CA LEU A 251 11.57 -6.43 28.05
C LEU A 251 11.30 -7.15 29.37
N LEU A 252 12.29 -7.31 30.22
CA LEU A 252 12.14 -7.96 31.53
C LEU A 252 11.23 -7.14 32.44
N GLU A 253 11.39 -5.83 32.49
CA GLU A 253 10.53 -4.92 33.27
C GLU A 253 9.11 -4.90 32.73
N THR A 254 8.90 -4.86 31.40
CA THR A 254 7.59 -5.00 30.78
C THR A 254 6.92 -6.32 31.18
N TYR A 255 7.68 -7.43 31.17
CA TYR A 255 7.17 -8.75 31.59
C TYR A 255 6.79 -8.78 33.07
N LYS A 256 7.61 -8.23 33.96
CA LYS A 256 7.33 -8.15 35.41
C LYS A 256 6.10 -7.28 35.73
N GLY A 257 5.91 -6.22 34.95
CA GLY A 257 4.78 -5.29 35.08
C GLY A 257 3.47 -5.77 34.43
N LEU A 258 3.47 -6.97 33.81
CA LEU A 258 2.34 -7.46 33.03
C LEU A 258 1.10 -7.70 33.91
N SER A 259 -0.04 -7.17 33.48
CA SER A 259 -1.32 -7.35 34.12
C SER A 259 -2.46 -7.39 33.10
N SER A 260 -3.63 -7.90 33.50
CA SER A 260 -4.81 -7.90 32.61
C SER A 260 -5.28 -6.50 32.19
N LYS A 261 -4.83 -5.46 32.89
CA LYS A 261 -5.24 -4.07 32.61
C LYS A 261 -4.33 -3.35 31.62
N ASN A 262 -3.07 -3.77 31.47
CA ASN A 262 -2.07 -3.13 30.60
C ASN A 262 -1.54 -4.04 29.49
N LEU A 263 -2.25 -5.13 29.17
CA LEU A 263 -1.81 -6.12 28.16
C LEU A 263 -1.44 -5.50 26.80
N LEU A 264 -2.24 -4.56 26.32
CA LEU A 264 -2.02 -3.92 25.02
C LEU A 264 -0.81 -2.97 25.04
N GLU A 265 -0.68 -2.18 26.13
CA GLU A 265 0.46 -1.30 26.34
C GLU A 265 1.76 -2.12 26.45
N ALA A 266 1.76 -3.13 27.30
CA ALA A 266 2.90 -4.04 27.47
C ALA A 266 3.28 -4.77 26.18
N PHE A 267 2.32 -5.11 25.32
CA PHE A 267 2.59 -5.69 24.01
C PHE A 267 3.30 -4.69 23.08
N HIS A 268 2.88 -3.43 23.06
CA HIS A 268 3.52 -2.40 22.25
C HIS A 268 4.94 -2.08 22.75
N ASP A 269 5.13 -2.01 24.07
CA ASP A 269 6.44 -1.79 24.68
C ASP A 269 7.39 -2.95 24.38
N ALA A 270 6.91 -4.19 24.49
CA ALA A 270 7.67 -5.37 24.13
C ALA A 270 8.04 -5.40 22.63
N GLN A 271 7.13 -5.02 21.74
CA GLN A 271 7.42 -4.89 20.31
C GLN A 271 8.49 -3.81 20.03
N GLN A 272 8.41 -2.69 20.74
CA GLN A 272 9.38 -1.61 20.60
C GLN A 272 10.78 -2.05 21.06
N ALA A 273 10.87 -2.72 22.20
CA ALA A 273 12.14 -3.24 22.73
C ALA A 273 12.71 -4.40 21.91
N LEU A 274 11.85 -5.27 21.34
CA LEU A 274 12.27 -6.43 20.56
C LEU A 274 13.02 -6.05 19.26
N GLY A 275 12.70 -4.94 18.62
CA GLY A 275 13.39 -4.46 17.41
C GLY A 275 14.89 -4.26 17.62
N PRO A 276 15.33 -3.44 18.60
CA PRO A 276 16.73 -3.28 18.97
C PRO A 276 17.36 -4.56 19.53
N ALA A 277 16.69 -5.29 20.44
CA ALA A 277 17.17 -6.55 21.00
C ALA A 277 17.41 -7.62 19.92
N GLY A 278 16.52 -7.76 18.96
CA GLY A 278 16.70 -8.68 17.83
C GLY A 278 17.81 -8.28 16.88
N ALA A 279 18.19 -7.02 16.80
CA ALA A 279 19.37 -6.55 16.07
C ALA A 279 20.66 -6.91 16.81
N ALA A 280 20.70 -6.73 18.13
CA ALA A 280 21.81 -7.09 19.00
C ALA A 280 22.08 -8.61 18.98
N LEU A 281 21.03 -9.43 19.11
CA LEU A 281 21.15 -10.89 19.04
C LEU A 281 21.63 -11.39 17.66
N ARG A 282 21.25 -10.71 16.57
CA ARG A 282 21.80 -11.02 15.23
C ARG A 282 23.27 -10.65 15.11
N GLY A 283 23.68 -9.54 15.72
CA GLY A 283 25.09 -9.12 15.80
C GLY A 283 25.96 -10.14 16.54
N LEU A 284 25.48 -10.63 17.69
CA LEU A 284 26.15 -11.68 18.46
C LEU A 284 26.25 -13.00 17.68
N GLY A 285 25.20 -13.41 16.97
CA GLY A 285 25.18 -14.61 16.13
C GLY A 285 26.16 -14.53 14.94
N VAL A 286 26.41 -13.35 14.40
CA VAL A 286 27.45 -13.11 13.37
C VAL A 286 28.82 -13.15 13.98
N LEU A 287 29.04 -12.61 15.18
CA LEU A 287 30.30 -12.65 15.90
C LEU A 287 30.67 -14.09 16.35
N GLN A 288 29.69 -14.89 16.76
CA GLN A 288 29.94 -16.32 17.10
C GLN A 288 30.29 -17.15 15.85
N ARG A 289 29.75 -16.84 14.67
CA ARG A 289 30.13 -17.51 13.42
C ARG A 289 31.50 -17.06 12.88
N SER A 290 31.88 -15.82 13.14
CA SER A 290 33.23 -15.32 12.79
C SER A 290 34.32 -15.73 13.75
N ALA A 291 33.98 -16.15 14.98
CA ALA A 291 34.92 -16.62 16.00
C ALA A 291 35.22 -18.14 15.92
N GLY A 292 34.83 -18.84 14.85
CA GLY A 292 35.31 -20.17 14.49
C GLY A 292 34.83 -21.29 15.42
N ALA A 293 33.57 -21.74 15.24
CA ALA A 293 33.22 -23.10 15.66
C ALA A 293 33.66 -24.10 14.56
N PRO A 294 34.31 -25.21 14.90
CA PRO A 294 34.79 -26.17 13.91
C PRO A 294 33.62 -26.87 13.17
N PRO A 295 33.81 -27.26 11.89
CA PRO A 295 32.77 -27.75 11.02
C PRO A 295 32.20 -29.16 11.32
N GLU A 296 32.55 -29.79 12.40
CA GLU A 296 32.22 -31.21 12.66
C GLU A 296 30.85 -31.49 13.26
N GLN A 297 30.03 -30.49 13.64
CA GLN A 297 28.70 -30.74 14.23
C GLN A 297 27.54 -30.53 13.28
N VAL A 298 27.73 -30.14 12.02
CA VAL A 298 26.66 -29.89 11.07
C VAL A 298 26.32 -31.11 10.22
N GLU A 299 27.17 -32.13 10.16
CA GLU A 299 26.92 -33.34 9.33
C GLU A 299 26.07 -34.40 10.00
N GLN A 300 26.01 -34.50 11.32
CA GLN A 300 25.19 -35.50 11.99
C GLN A 300 23.68 -35.24 11.97
N GLY A 301 23.25 -34.02 11.71
CA GLY A 301 21.82 -33.65 11.58
C GLY A 301 21.21 -33.93 10.19
N ARG A 302 22.03 -34.16 9.16
CA ARG A 302 21.56 -34.40 7.79
C ARG A 302 21.39 -35.90 7.41
N GLN A 303 21.99 -36.81 8.12
CA GLN A 303 21.87 -38.24 7.83
C GLN A 303 20.59 -38.87 8.43
N HIS A 304 19.98 -38.27 9.46
CA HIS A 304 18.74 -38.81 10.07
C HIS A 304 17.46 -38.42 9.33
N ARG A 305 17.50 -37.60 8.29
CA ARG A 305 16.31 -37.19 7.50
C ARG A 305 16.21 -37.82 6.10
N ARG A 306 17.12 -38.73 5.72
CA ARG A 306 17.06 -39.43 4.42
C ARG A 306 16.61 -40.89 4.46
N GLY A 307 16.19 -41.38 5.65
CA GLY A 307 15.89 -42.82 5.88
C GLY A 307 14.41 -43.19 5.91
N HIS A 308 13.45 -42.31 5.66
CA HIS A 308 12.03 -42.69 5.73
C HIS A 308 11.16 -42.05 4.63
N CYS A 309 11.51 -42.35 3.38
CA CYS A 309 10.60 -42.16 2.27
C CYS A 309 11.00 -43.11 1.12
N LEU A 310 10.76 -44.40 1.28
CA LEU A 310 10.60 -45.39 0.22
C LEU A 310 10.24 -46.70 0.92
N GLU A 311 8.94 -47.00 0.97
CA GLU A 311 8.29 -48.31 0.88
C GLU A 311 6.84 -48.18 1.37
N GLY A 312 5.92 -48.54 0.49
CA GLY A 312 4.52 -48.79 0.84
C GLY A 312 3.50 -48.25 -0.14
N HIS A 313 3.31 -48.99 -1.23
CA HIS A 313 2.11 -49.15 -2.10
C HIS A 313 1.12 -48.01 -2.28
#